data_d411d2324ad90d69fb89b94f729f0e19
#
_entry.id   d411d2324ad90d69fb89b94f729f0e19
#
_cell.length_a   1.000
_cell.length_b   1.000
_cell.length_c   1.000
_cell.angle_alpha   90.00
_cell.angle_beta   90.00
_cell.angle_gamma   90.00
#
_symmetry.space_group_name_H-M   'P 1'
#
loop_
_entity.id
_entity.type
_entity.pdbx_description
1 polymer ?
#
loop_
_entity_poly.entity_id
_entity_poly.type
_entity_poly.pdbx_seq_one_letter_code
_entity_poly.pdbx_strand_id
1 'polypeptide(L)'
;MKRALFVFTAGIFLLLGVVSWEYIFDRQQLDSWAGHFEKRLHQKEIEADEMLLQFKDTVDINGYDWDEDLIFVGFKNKKIFFWTNEIVGMDGLYEELTTNEKFLKINNAFYEVRKKAYEDTEYFALLHIKDSYPYKNKYVKNQFGQFLGVGRENADNISVKRFAADDEPVIVNKEGEKLFYIEHNEDFKDRSVNYVFVFCYFLVFLSLFYIYDQLLSAAASLRIQLLYIVGFVLFLWGLRYVMLMNEVPASIYRLPIFDKSIVQGGLVLSLIHISEPTRPY
;
A
#
# COMPACT_ATOMS: atom_id res chain seq x y z
N MET A 1 29.85 14.00 -32.81
CA MET A 1 29.11 12.74 -32.75
C MET A 1 29.40 11.93 -31.48
N LYS A 2 30.67 11.55 -31.17
CA LYS A 2 30.99 10.74 -29.95
C LYS A 2 30.57 11.41 -28.64
N ARG A 3 30.82 12.74 -28.46
CA ARG A 3 30.41 13.48 -27.24
C ARG A 3 28.88 13.52 -27.06
N ALA A 4 28.13 13.72 -28.12
CA ALA A 4 26.68 13.77 -28.08
C ALA A 4 26.07 12.40 -27.74
N LEU A 5 26.62 11.32 -28.30
CA LEU A 5 26.22 9.95 -27.96
C LEU A 5 26.53 9.65 -26.47
N PHE A 6 27.68 10.05 -25.98
CA PHE A 6 28.07 9.88 -24.57
C PHE A 6 27.10 10.61 -23.64
N VAL A 7 26.74 11.85 -23.93
CA VAL A 7 25.82 12.64 -23.09
C VAL A 7 24.40 12.07 -23.16
N PHE A 8 23.96 11.58 -24.34
CA PHE A 8 22.65 10.92 -24.49
C PHE A 8 22.57 9.62 -23.66
N THR A 9 23.60 8.77 -23.71
CA THR A 9 23.68 7.57 -22.89
C THR A 9 23.72 7.91 -21.40
N ALA A 10 24.44 8.96 -21.00
CA ALA A 10 24.45 9.44 -19.62
C ALA A 10 23.07 9.90 -19.15
N GLY A 11 22.28 10.57 -20.01
CA GLY A 11 20.90 10.97 -19.72
C GLY A 11 19.97 9.77 -19.49
N ILE A 12 20.11 8.72 -20.30
CA ILE A 12 19.36 7.46 -20.11
C ILE A 12 19.74 6.78 -18.79
N PHE A 13 21.03 6.68 -18.48
CA PHE A 13 21.48 6.12 -17.21
C PHE A 13 20.98 6.91 -16.00
N LEU A 14 20.91 8.23 -16.12
CA LEU A 14 20.38 9.08 -15.06
C LEU A 14 18.86 8.85 -14.89
N LEU A 15 18.11 8.71 -15.97
CA LEU A 15 16.69 8.35 -15.93
C LEU A 15 16.48 7.01 -15.22
N LEU A 16 17.20 5.97 -15.64
CA LEU A 16 17.14 4.65 -15.00
C LEU A 16 17.54 4.71 -13.52
N GLY A 17 18.54 5.52 -13.19
CA GLY A 17 18.98 5.74 -11.80
C GLY A 17 17.87 6.35 -10.93
N VAL A 18 17.16 7.37 -11.42
CA VAL A 18 16.05 8.00 -10.69
C VAL A 18 14.88 7.02 -10.52
N VAL A 19 14.51 6.26 -11.56
CA VAL A 19 13.47 5.22 -11.50
C VAL A 19 13.83 4.14 -10.46
N SER A 20 15.08 3.64 -10.51
CA SER A 20 15.55 2.64 -9.55
C SER A 20 15.55 3.18 -8.11
N TRP A 21 15.94 4.45 -7.94
CA TRP A 21 15.93 5.10 -6.63
C TRP A 21 14.52 5.26 -6.08
N GLU A 22 13.55 5.68 -6.90
CA GLU A 22 12.14 5.76 -6.51
C GLU A 22 11.62 4.39 -6.05
N TYR A 23 11.89 3.33 -6.82
CA TYR A 23 11.50 1.96 -6.46
C TYR A 23 12.10 1.49 -5.14
N ILE A 24 13.41 1.71 -4.94
CA ILE A 24 14.11 1.36 -3.69
C ILE A 24 13.55 2.16 -2.52
N PHE A 25 13.27 3.44 -2.71
CA PHE A 25 12.73 4.31 -1.67
C PHE A 25 11.33 3.86 -1.22
N ASP A 26 10.43 3.57 -2.17
CA ASP A 26 9.09 3.06 -1.87
C ASP A 26 9.17 1.73 -1.10
N ARG A 27 10.09 0.83 -1.49
CA ARG A 27 10.32 -0.45 -0.80
C ARG A 27 10.86 -0.26 0.62
N GLN A 28 11.89 0.56 0.81
CA GLN A 28 12.44 0.85 2.14
C GLN A 28 11.40 1.46 3.07
N GLN A 29 10.47 2.24 2.53
CA GLN A 29 9.37 2.80 3.30
C GLN A 29 8.45 1.69 3.80
N LEU A 30 8.07 0.71 2.97
CA LEU A 30 7.26 -0.44 3.39
C LEU A 30 7.97 -1.31 4.43
N ASP A 31 9.25 -1.60 4.24
CA ASP A 31 10.05 -2.38 5.20
C ASP A 31 10.13 -1.68 6.57
N SER A 32 10.28 -0.35 6.56
CA SER A 32 10.25 0.46 7.77
C SER A 32 8.89 0.41 8.48
N TRP A 33 7.79 0.46 7.71
CA TRP A 33 6.44 0.30 8.25
C TRP A 33 6.23 -1.10 8.82
N ALA A 34 6.69 -2.15 8.13
CA ALA A 34 6.59 -3.53 8.60
C ALA A 34 7.26 -3.71 9.96
N GLY A 35 8.50 -3.27 10.12
CA GLY A 35 9.21 -3.36 11.39
C GLY A 35 8.55 -2.56 12.51
N HIS A 36 7.93 -1.41 12.18
CA HIS A 36 7.17 -0.62 13.15
C HIS A 36 5.89 -1.34 13.58
N PHE A 37 5.17 -1.95 12.63
CA PHE A 37 3.95 -2.72 12.90
C PHE A 37 4.25 -3.91 13.79
N GLU A 38 5.24 -4.73 13.45
CA GLU A 38 5.63 -5.89 14.25
C GLU A 38 5.93 -5.51 15.70
N LYS A 39 6.76 -4.48 15.88
CA LYS A 39 7.12 -4.05 17.24
C LYS A 39 5.89 -3.67 18.07
N ARG A 40 4.94 -2.94 17.50
CA ARG A 40 3.73 -2.51 18.21
C ARG A 40 2.73 -3.65 18.38
N LEU A 41 2.62 -4.50 17.38
CA LEU A 41 1.79 -5.69 17.43
C LEU A 41 2.25 -6.62 18.55
N HIS A 42 3.56 -6.92 18.63
CA HIS A 42 4.11 -7.76 19.69
C HIS A 42 3.86 -7.20 21.08
N GLN A 43 3.91 -5.89 21.27
CA GLN A 43 3.53 -5.25 22.54
C GLN A 43 2.06 -5.50 22.88
N LYS A 44 1.18 -5.34 21.87
CA LYS A 44 -0.26 -5.55 22.05
C LYS A 44 -0.63 -7.01 22.27
N GLU A 45 0.08 -7.94 21.63
CA GLU A 45 -0.04 -9.38 21.84
C GLU A 45 0.31 -9.78 23.27
N ILE A 46 1.37 -9.19 23.86
CA ILE A 46 1.75 -9.44 25.25
C ILE A 46 0.63 -8.98 26.20
N GLU A 47 0.12 -7.75 25.99
CA GLU A 47 -1.00 -7.22 26.75
C GLU A 47 -2.24 -8.12 26.66
N ALA A 48 -2.59 -8.56 25.45
CA ALA A 48 -3.72 -9.46 25.21
C ALA A 48 -3.56 -10.81 25.93
N ASP A 49 -2.35 -11.39 25.89
CA ASP A 49 -2.08 -12.67 26.56
C ASP A 49 -2.09 -12.55 28.09
N GLU A 50 -1.57 -11.44 28.64
CA GLU A 50 -1.64 -11.17 30.07
C GLU A 50 -3.09 -11.05 30.56
N MET A 51 -3.94 -10.36 29.79
CA MET A 51 -5.36 -10.27 30.09
C MET A 51 -6.09 -11.60 29.96
N LEU A 52 -5.79 -12.37 28.89
CA LEU A 52 -6.34 -13.73 28.74
C LEU A 52 -5.99 -14.65 29.91
N LEU A 53 -4.81 -14.49 30.54
CA LEU A 53 -4.41 -15.25 31.72
C LEU A 53 -5.22 -14.86 32.97
N GLN A 54 -5.58 -13.58 33.11
CA GLN A 54 -6.39 -13.09 34.24
C GLN A 54 -7.82 -13.63 34.21
N PHE A 55 -8.37 -13.95 33.03
CA PHE A 55 -9.71 -14.51 32.91
C PHE A 55 -9.89 -15.90 33.56
N LYS A 56 -8.80 -16.54 33.98
CA LYS A 56 -8.83 -17.79 34.74
C LYS A 56 -9.46 -17.61 36.13
N ASP A 57 -9.15 -16.51 36.80
CA ASP A 57 -9.41 -16.38 38.26
C ASP A 57 -10.69 -15.61 38.60
N THR A 58 -11.08 -14.60 37.85
CA THR A 58 -12.41 -13.92 37.93
C THR A 58 -12.46 -12.75 36.96
N VAL A 59 -13.46 -12.70 36.11
CA VAL A 59 -13.66 -11.54 35.23
C VAL A 59 -14.55 -10.54 35.99
N ASP A 60 -13.98 -9.59 36.69
CA ASP A 60 -14.70 -8.38 37.07
C ASP A 60 -14.75 -7.41 35.88
N ILE A 61 -15.81 -7.55 35.09
CA ILE A 61 -16.00 -6.83 33.83
C ILE A 61 -16.24 -5.33 34.04
N ASN A 62 -16.71 -4.95 35.22
CA ASN A 62 -17.26 -3.62 35.47
C ASN A 62 -16.22 -2.54 35.80
N GLY A 63 -14.95 -2.91 35.95
CA GLY A 63 -13.89 -2.00 36.37
C GLY A 63 -12.80 -1.68 35.35
N TYR A 64 -12.85 -2.30 34.17
CA TYR A 64 -11.81 -2.11 33.15
C TYR A 64 -12.25 -1.07 32.11
N ASP A 65 -11.33 -0.15 31.81
CA ASP A 65 -11.40 0.72 30.63
C ASP A 65 -10.87 -0.10 29.44
N TRP A 66 -11.83 -0.68 28.67
CA TRP A 66 -11.50 -1.57 27.58
C TRP A 66 -10.98 -0.78 26.37
N ASP A 67 -9.82 -1.18 25.86
CA ASP A 67 -9.26 -0.63 24.66
C ASP A 67 -10.15 -0.96 23.43
N GLU A 68 -10.45 0.04 22.61
CA GLU A 68 -11.28 -0.12 21.39
C GLU A 68 -10.65 -1.08 20.38
N ASP A 69 -9.31 -1.18 20.36
CA ASP A 69 -8.55 -2.02 19.43
C ASP A 69 -8.33 -3.46 19.94
N LEU A 70 -8.73 -3.77 21.18
CA LEU A 70 -8.56 -5.08 21.80
C LEU A 70 -9.88 -5.59 22.34
N ILE A 71 -10.47 -6.51 21.58
CA ILE A 71 -11.78 -7.06 21.89
C ILE A 71 -11.63 -8.45 22.46
N PHE A 72 -12.28 -8.71 23.58
CA PHE A 72 -12.34 -10.04 24.19
C PHE A 72 -13.71 -10.66 24.06
N VAL A 73 -13.73 -11.95 23.72
CA VAL A 73 -14.96 -12.73 23.60
C VAL A 73 -14.78 -14.05 24.34
N GLY A 74 -15.73 -14.37 25.21
CA GLY A 74 -15.76 -15.63 25.97
C GLY A 74 -16.90 -16.53 25.51
N PHE A 75 -16.58 -17.82 25.31
CA PHE A 75 -17.53 -18.86 24.94
C PHE A 75 -17.60 -19.94 26.02
N LYS A 76 -18.80 -20.37 26.31
CA LYS A 76 -19.08 -21.56 27.12
C LYS A 76 -20.04 -22.46 26.35
N ASN A 77 -19.65 -23.70 26.11
CA ASN A 77 -20.42 -24.62 25.29
C ASN A 77 -20.79 -24.03 23.92
N LYS A 78 -19.84 -23.35 23.27
CA LYS A 78 -19.99 -22.66 21.98
C LYS A 78 -20.95 -21.47 21.98
N LYS A 79 -21.46 -21.07 23.13
CA LYS A 79 -22.33 -19.89 23.28
C LYS A 79 -21.57 -18.75 23.90
N ILE A 80 -21.71 -17.55 23.32
CA ILE A 80 -21.12 -16.34 23.86
C ILE A 80 -21.76 -16.05 25.22
N PHE A 81 -20.92 -15.84 26.24
CA PHE A 81 -21.38 -15.40 27.57
C PHE A 81 -20.71 -14.09 28.01
N PHE A 82 -19.67 -13.67 27.30
CA PHE A 82 -18.87 -12.48 27.60
C PHE A 82 -18.35 -11.82 26.35
N TRP A 83 -18.37 -10.51 26.27
CA TRP A 83 -17.68 -9.69 25.27
C TRP A 83 -17.41 -8.28 25.79
N THR A 84 -16.33 -7.60 25.33
CA THR A 84 -15.95 -6.27 25.79
C THR A 84 -16.44 -5.15 24.89
N ASN A 85 -16.62 -5.43 23.62
CA ASN A 85 -17.00 -4.41 22.64
C ASN A 85 -18.03 -4.98 21.64
N GLU A 86 -18.85 -4.14 21.05
CA GLU A 86 -19.85 -4.57 20.07
C GLU A 86 -19.14 -5.09 18.80
N ILE A 87 -19.20 -6.41 18.62
CA ILE A 87 -18.81 -7.04 17.35
C ILE A 87 -20.11 -7.20 16.55
N VAL A 88 -20.22 -6.50 15.45
CA VAL A 88 -21.37 -6.65 14.55
C VAL A 88 -21.34 -8.05 13.93
N GLY A 89 -22.42 -8.84 14.11
CA GLY A 89 -22.54 -10.18 13.53
C GLY A 89 -21.97 -11.27 14.44
N MET A 90 -22.68 -11.60 15.52
CA MET A 90 -22.28 -12.66 16.45
C MET A 90 -22.63 -14.06 15.92
N ASP A 91 -23.48 -14.17 14.89
CA ASP A 91 -23.91 -15.45 14.31
C ASP A 91 -22.73 -16.10 13.58
N GLY A 92 -22.35 -17.31 13.97
CA GLY A 92 -21.21 -18.04 13.37
C GLY A 92 -19.83 -17.62 13.85
N LEU A 93 -19.71 -16.64 14.77
CA LEU A 93 -18.43 -16.13 15.25
C LEU A 93 -17.56 -17.23 15.88
N TYR A 94 -18.16 -18.17 16.61
CA TYR A 94 -17.43 -19.28 17.23
C TYR A 94 -16.71 -20.14 16.18
N GLU A 95 -17.40 -20.49 15.11
CA GLU A 95 -16.87 -21.30 14.02
C GLU A 95 -15.71 -20.57 13.31
N GLU A 96 -15.84 -19.26 13.09
CA GLU A 96 -14.78 -18.42 12.50
C GLU A 96 -13.55 -18.36 13.40
N LEU A 97 -13.71 -18.12 14.71
CA LEU A 97 -12.63 -18.00 15.68
C LEU A 97 -11.94 -19.33 16.03
N THR A 98 -12.61 -20.46 15.82
CA THR A 98 -12.04 -21.80 16.07
C THR A 98 -11.28 -22.37 14.88
N THR A 99 -11.19 -21.65 13.77
CA THR A 99 -10.27 -22.00 12.68
C THR A 99 -8.82 -21.93 13.18
N ASN A 100 -7.91 -22.69 12.55
CA ASN A 100 -6.48 -22.62 12.89
C ASN A 100 -5.80 -21.34 12.39
N GLU A 101 -6.57 -20.43 11.79
CA GLU A 101 -6.05 -19.18 11.25
C GLU A 101 -5.96 -18.13 12.36
N LYS A 102 -4.80 -17.50 12.48
CA LYS A 102 -4.55 -16.44 13.46
C LYS A 102 -4.86 -15.05 12.93
N PHE A 103 -5.05 -14.90 11.63
CA PHE A 103 -5.40 -13.66 10.98
C PHE A 103 -6.71 -13.83 10.20
N LEU A 104 -7.75 -13.18 10.67
CA LEU A 104 -9.11 -13.33 10.15
C LEU A 104 -9.69 -11.99 9.71
N LYS A 105 -10.52 -12.04 8.68
CA LYS A 105 -11.42 -10.93 8.34
C LYS A 105 -12.78 -11.24 8.92
N ILE A 106 -13.19 -10.48 9.92
CA ILE A 106 -14.50 -10.56 10.56
C ILE A 106 -15.27 -9.29 10.18
N ASN A 107 -16.38 -9.47 9.48
CA ASN A 107 -17.17 -8.34 8.93
C ASN A 107 -16.32 -7.40 8.05
N ASN A 108 -16.16 -6.17 8.49
CA ASN A 108 -15.45 -5.11 7.76
C ASN A 108 -14.10 -4.77 8.36
N ALA A 109 -13.45 -5.70 9.08
CA ALA A 109 -12.13 -5.47 9.63
C ALA A 109 -11.29 -6.76 9.68
N PHE A 110 -9.99 -6.58 9.67
CA PHE A 110 -9.01 -7.63 9.88
C PHE A 110 -8.57 -7.63 11.34
N TYR A 111 -8.48 -8.84 11.89
CA TYR A 111 -8.07 -9.07 13.27
C TYR A 111 -7.00 -10.16 13.35
N GLU A 112 -6.05 -9.97 14.26
CA GLU A 112 -5.28 -11.08 14.79
C GLU A 112 -6.08 -11.72 15.91
N VAL A 113 -6.11 -13.06 15.94
CA VAL A 113 -6.88 -13.84 16.91
C VAL A 113 -5.94 -14.61 17.82
N ARG A 114 -6.08 -14.36 19.12
CA ARG A 114 -5.39 -15.12 20.16
C ARG A 114 -6.40 -15.85 21.01
N LYS A 115 -6.06 -17.08 21.43
CA LYS A 115 -6.99 -17.96 22.11
C LYS A 115 -6.39 -18.51 23.40
N LYS A 116 -7.23 -18.60 24.43
CA LYS A 116 -6.93 -19.33 25.68
C LYS A 116 -8.15 -20.14 26.10
N ALA A 117 -7.94 -21.41 26.44
CA ALA A 117 -8.99 -22.28 26.92
C ALA A 117 -8.79 -22.65 28.39
N TYR A 118 -9.86 -22.68 29.16
CA TYR A 118 -9.89 -23.08 30.57
C TYR A 118 -11.11 -23.97 30.80
N GLU A 119 -10.86 -25.26 31.10
CA GLU A 119 -11.93 -26.25 31.33
C GLU A 119 -13.02 -26.21 30.26
N ASP A 120 -14.21 -25.67 30.63
CA ASP A 120 -15.39 -25.59 29.76
C ASP A 120 -15.53 -24.24 29.02
N THR A 121 -14.56 -23.35 29.19
CA THR A 121 -14.61 -21.99 28.65
C THR A 121 -13.45 -21.69 27.71
N GLU A 122 -13.72 -20.97 26.64
CA GLU A 122 -12.74 -20.51 25.68
C GLU A 122 -12.82 -19.00 25.56
N TYR A 123 -11.68 -18.34 25.69
CA TYR A 123 -11.56 -16.89 25.56
C TYR A 123 -10.72 -16.58 24.31
N PHE A 124 -11.18 -15.59 23.57
CA PHE A 124 -10.50 -15.06 22.41
C PHE A 124 -10.21 -13.59 22.63
N ALA A 125 -9.02 -13.17 22.24
CA ALA A 125 -8.65 -11.78 22.09
C ALA A 125 -8.52 -11.47 20.60
N LEU A 126 -9.21 -10.44 20.14
CA LEU A 126 -9.21 -9.96 18.75
C LEU A 126 -8.48 -8.62 18.75
N LEU A 127 -7.28 -8.59 18.15
CA LEU A 127 -6.49 -7.38 17.97
C LEU A 127 -6.89 -6.75 16.63
N HIS A 128 -7.47 -5.57 16.66
CA HIS A 128 -7.90 -4.86 15.48
C HIS A 128 -6.71 -4.39 14.63
N ILE A 129 -6.54 -4.94 13.44
CA ILE A 129 -5.43 -4.59 12.54
C ILE A 129 -5.83 -3.46 11.60
N LYS A 130 -6.90 -3.67 10.82
CA LYS A 130 -7.34 -2.67 9.84
C LYS A 130 -8.78 -2.86 9.44
N ASP A 131 -9.50 -1.75 9.30
CA ASP A 131 -10.82 -1.74 8.67
C ASP A 131 -10.73 -2.07 7.17
N SER A 132 -11.75 -2.73 6.65
CA SER A 132 -11.86 -3.16 5.27
C SER A 132 -13.28 -3.02 4.74
N TYR A 133 -13.77 -1.78 4.70
CA TYR A 133 -15.07 -1.48 4.15
C TYR A 133 -15.04 -1.54 2.63
N PRO A 134 -16.07 -2.13 1.97
CA PRO A 134 -16.16 -2.19 0.52
C PRO A 134 -16.37 -0.82 -0.13
N TYR A 135 -16.95 0.13 0.63
CA TYR A 135 -17.20 1.50 0.18
C TYR A 135 -16.57 2.50 1.13
N LYS A 136 -15.76 3.40 0.58
CA LYS A 136 -15.19 4.51 1.31
C LYS A 136 -16.01 5.77 1.06
N ASN A 137 -16.24 6.57 2.10
CA ASN A 137 -16.86 7.88 2.00
C ASN A 137 -16.26 8.84 3.04
N LYS A 138 -16.83 10.04 3.17
CA LYS A 138 -16.34 11.05 4.13
C LYS A 138 -16.33 10.54 5.59
N TYR A 139 -17.22 9.62 5.94
CA TYR A 139 -17.43 9.15 7.31
C TYR A 139 -16.84 7.75 7.56
N VAL A 140 -16.77 6.93 6.52
CA VAL A 140 -16.30 5.53 6.59
C VAL A 140 -14.96 5.45 5.85
N LYS A 141 -13.89 5.23 6.61
CA LYS A 141 -12.52 5.09 6.11
C LYS A 141 -11.90 3.82 6.64
N ASN A 142 -11.06 3.20 5.85
CA ASN A 142 -10.29 2.05 6.29
C ASN A 142 -9.10 2.54 7.12
N GLN A 143 -9.21 2.44 8.44
CA GLN A 143 -8.19 2.85 9.41
C GLN A 143 -7.48 1.62 9.97
N PHE A 144 -6.24 1.81 10.38
CA PHE A 144 -5.52 0.84 11.18
C PHE A 144 -5.91 0.99 12.66
N GLY A 145 -5.77 -0.08 13.43
CA GLY A 145 -5.87 -0.02 14.88
C GLY A 145 -4.94 1.08 15.43
N GLN A 146 -5.43 1.84 16.40
CA GLN A 146 -4.73 3.01 16.93
C GLN A 146 -3.36 2.61 17.50
N PHE A 147 -3.27 1.42 18.10
CA PHE A 147 -2.01 0.91 18.67
C PHE A 147 -0.90 0.74 17.62
N LEU A 148 -1.24 0.53 16.33
CA LEU A 148 -0.24 0.45 15.25
C LEU A 148 0.36 1.82 14.90
N GLY A 149 -0.27 2.93 15.32
CA GLY A 149 0.27 4.28 15.19
C GLY A 149 0.37 4.79 13.76
N VAL A 150 -0.46 4.28 12.87
CA VAL A 150 -0.57 4.76 11.49
C VAL A 150 -1.46 5.98 11.48
N GLY A 151 -0.92 7.13 11.05
CA GLY A 151 -1.73 8.32 10.84
C GLY A 151 -2.81 8.09 9.76
N ARG A 152 -3.95 8.75 9.91
CA ARG A 152 -5.11 8.63 9.01
C ARG A 152 -4.75 8.87 7.54
N GLU A 153 -3.81 9.77 7.27
CA GLU A 153 -3.29 10.10 5.92
C GLU A 153 -2.51 8.94 5.29
N ASN A 154 -1.88 8.09 6.10
CA ASN A 154 -1.09 6.95 5.62
C ASN A 154 -1.90 5.65 5.58
N ALA A 155 -3.04 5.59 6.26
CA ALA A 155 -3.87 4.39 6.31
C ALA A 155 -4.41 3.97 4.94
N ASP A 156 -4.70 4.94 4.08
CA ASP A 156 -5.16 4.68 2.71
C ASP A 156 -4.03 4.28 1.76
N ASN A 157 -2.76 4.56 2.11
CA ASN A 157 -1.59 4.26 1.28
C ASN A 157 -1.12 2.81 1.41
N ILE A 158 -1.50 2.12 2.47
CA ILE A 158 -1.05 0.77 2.81
C ILE A 158 -2.25 -0.17 2.81
N SER A 159 -2.21 -1.23 2.04
CA SER A 159 -3.19 -2.31 2.10
C SER A 159 -2.63 -3.53 2.84
N VAL A 160 -3.55 -4.31 3.41
CA VAL A 160 -3.26 -5.53 4.16
C VAL A 160 -3.80 -6.70 3.37
N LYS A 161 -2.95 -7.69 3.11
CA LYS A 161 -3.30 -8.92 2.38
C LYS A 161 -2.93 -10.17 3.18
N ARG A 162 -3.74 -11.22 3.03
CA ARG A 162 -3.47 -12.53 3.65
C ARG A 162 -2.39 -13.31 2.89
N PHE A 163 -2.33 -13.16 1.59
CA PHE A 163 -1.39 -13.85 0.70
C PHE A 163 -0.47 -12.84 0.04
N ALA A 164 0.84 -13.14 0.01
CA ALA A 164 1.83 -12.30 -0.64
C ALA A 164 1.72 -12.41 -2.17
N ALA A 165 1.91 -11.29 -2.87
CA ALA A 165 2.64 -11.31 -4.12
C ALA A 165 4.15 -11.40 -3.81
N ASP A 166 4.95 -11.85 -4.75
CA ASP A 166 6.39 -12.03 -4.55
C ASP A 166 7.05 -10.75 -3.99
N ASP A 167 7.85 -10.89 -2.94
CA ASP A 167 8.68 -9.83 -2.34
C ASP A 167 8.00 -8.79 -1.41
N GLU A 168 6.76 -9.00 -0.97
CA GLU A 168 6.11 -8.09 -0.03
C GLU A 168 6.58 -8.31 1.42
N PRO A 169 6.70 -7.24 2.24
CA PRO A 169 7.00 -7.38 3.65
C PRO A 169 5.91 -8.17 4.39
N VAL A 170 6.32 -9.21 5.10
CA VAL A 170 5.46 -10.03 5.93
C VAL A 170 5.49 -9.54 7.37
N ILE A 171 4.34 -9.47 8.02
CA ILE A 171 4.20 -9.21 9.44
C ILE A 171 4.08 -10.55 10.16
N VAL A 172 4.92 -10.77 11.15
CA VAL A 172 4.92 -11.98 11.97
C VAL A 172 4.45 -11.67 13.38
N ASN A 173 3.80 -12.65 14.03
CA ASN A 173 3.46 -12.56 15.44
C ASN A 173 4.71 -12.78 16.33
N LYS A 174 4.57 -12.60 17.62
CA LYS A 174 5.68 -12.82 18.59
C LYS A 174 6.19 -14.26 18.64
N GLU A 175 5.41 -15.23 18.16
CA GLU A 175 5.80 -16.61 18.01
C GLU A 175 6.57 -16.90 16.69
N GLY A 176 6.69 -15.89 15.80
CA GLY A 176 7.36 -16.00 14.50
C GLY A 176 6.48 -16.55 13.37
N GLU A 177 5.17 -16.68 13.59
CA GLU A 177 4.25 -17.14 12.56
C GLU A 177 3.79 -15.98 11.68
N LYS A 178 3.70 -16.22 10.39
CA LYS A 178 3.24 -15.23 9.40
C LYS A 178 1.76 -14.93 9.59
N LEU A 179 1.41 -13.66 9.75
CA LEU A 179 0.03 -13.22 9.90
C LEU A 179 -0.51 -12.64 8.59
N PHE A 180 0.10 -11.57 8.12
CA PHE A 180 -0.35 -10.84 6.94
C PHE A 180 0.81 -10.14 6.24
N TYR A 181 0.54 -9.64 5.06
CA TYR A 181 1.47 -8.88 4.24
C TYR A 181 0.97 -7.45 4.11
N ILE A 182 1.91 -6.52 4.02
CA ILE A 182 1.58 -5.13 3.72
C ILE A 182 2.12 -4.76 2.35
N GLU A 183 1.31 -4.07 1.58
CA GLU A 183 1.68 -3.54 0.29
C GLU A 183 1.21 -2.10 0.17
N HIS A 184 1.75 -1.40 -0.81
CA HIS A 184 1.16 -0.14 -1.20
C HIS A 184 -0.21 -0.38 -1.83
N ASN A 185 -1.19 0.45 -1.47
CA ASN A 185 -2.51 0.40 -2.09
C ASN A 185 -2.39 0.62 -3.60
N GLU A 186 -3.07 -0.20 -4.40
CA GLU A 186 -3.09 -0.12 -5.86
C GLU A 186 -3.79 1.15 -6.36
N ASP A 187 -4.71 1.72 -5.57
CA ASP A 187 -5.37 2.98 -5.90
C ASP A 187 -4.38 4.13 -5.80
N PHE A 188 -3.76 4.47 -6.94
CA PHE A 188 -2.78 5.56 -7.08
C PHE A 188 -3.28 6.92 -6.59
N LYS A 189 -4.59 7.11 -6.47
CA LYS A 189 -5.22 8.36 -6.04
C LYS A 189 -4.89 8.78 -4.62
N ASP A 190 -4.67 7.81 -3.74
CA ASP A 190 -4.54 8.07 -2.30
C ASP A 190 -3.07 8.19 -1.85
N ARG A 191 -2.11 7.91 -2.73
CA ARG A 191 -0.68 8.03 -2.39
C ARG A 191 -0.20 9.48 -2.44
N SER A 192 0.54 9.88 -1.43
CA SER A 192 1.20 11.19 -1.43
C SER A 192 2.22 11.30 -2.57
N VAL A 193 2.16 12.41 -3.32
CA VAL A 193 3.10 12.68 -4.40
C VAL A 193 4.46 13.05 -3.82
N ASN A 194 5.50 12.33 -4.19
CA ASN A 194 6.87 12.73 -3.85
C ASN A 194 7.39 13.75 -4.87
N TYR A 195 7.24 15.03 -4.54
CA TYR A 195 7.65 16.13 -5.42
C TYR A 195 9.16 16.17 -5.70
N VAL A 196 9.99 15.54 -4.86
CA VAL A 196 11.44 15.44 -5.11
C VAL A 196 11.70 14.60 -6.35
N PHE A 197 11.03 13.44 -6.47
CA PHE A 197 11.14 12.61 -7.67
C PHE A 197 10.59 13.31 -8.90
N VAL A 198 9.42 13.97 -8.79
CA VAL A 198 8.85 14.76 -9.90
C VAL A 198 9.85 15.80 -10.40
N PHE A 199 10.51 16.51 -9.48
CA PHE A 199 11.53 17.49 -9.82
C PHE A 199 12.76 16.84 -10.49
N CYS A 200 13.22 15.69 -9.98
CA CYS A 200 14.32 14.95 -10.60
C CYS A 200 13.96 14.51 -12.03
N TYR A 201 12.77 13.99 -12.26
CA TYR A 201 12.31 13.64 -13.61
C TYR A 201 12.25 14.85 -14.54
N PHE A 202 11.76 15.98 -14.04
CA PHE A 202 11.75 17.23 -14.81
C PHE A 202 13.17 17.64 -15.25
N LEU A 203 14.16 17.57 -14.34
CA LEU A 203 15.55 17.86 -14.69
C LEU A 203 16.12 16.86 -15.72
N VAL A 204 15.79 15.58 -15.60
CA VAL A 204 16.19 14.57 -16.58
C VAL A 204 15.60 14.88 -17.96
N PHE A 205 14.32 15.21 -18.06
CA PHE A 205 13.69 15.59 -19.33
C PHE A 205 14.32 16.86 -19.90
N LEU A 206 14.58 17.89 -19.11
CA LEU A 206 15.28 19.09 -19.57
C LEU A 206 16.68 18.74 -20.13
N SER A 207 17.41 17.86 -19.46
CA SER A 207 18.73 17.43 -19.93
C SER A 207 18.66 16.69 -21.27
N LEU A 208 17.67 15.82 -21.45
CA LEU A 208 17.44 15.12 -22.73
C LEU A 208 17.11 16.09 -23.87
N PHE A 209 16.25 17.11 -23.60
CA PHE A 209 15.97 18.15 -24.59
C PHE A 209 17.19 18.99 -24.95
N TYR A 210 18.00 19.35 -23.96
CA TYR A 210 19.23 20.10 -24.19
C TYR A 210 20.22 19.30 -25.06
N ILE A 211 20.37 18.00 -24.77
CA ILE A 211 21.24 17.10 -25.53
C ILE A 211 20.75 16.98 -26.97
N TYR A 212 19.44 16.83 -27.15
CA TYR A 212 18.82 16.76 -28.47
C TYR A 212 19.09 18.04 -29.27
N ASP A 213 18.95 19.23 -28.69
CA ASP A 213 19.25 20.51 -29.32
C ASP A 213 20.71 20.60 -29.77
N GLN A 214 21.65 20.13 -28.94
CA GLN A 214 23.07 20.05 -29.30
C GLN A 214 23.32 19.07 -30.46
N LEU A 215 22.63 17.95 -30.51
CA LEU A 215 22.71 16.98 -31.63
C LEU A 215 22.18 17.59 -32.93
N LEU A 216 21.06 18.29 -32.84
CA LEU A 216 20.44 18.93 -33.98
C LEU A 216 21.32 20.05 -34.55
N SER A 217 21.90 20.87 -33.68
CA SER A 217 22.79 21.97 -34.05
C SER A 217 24.10 21.48 -34.67
N ALA A 218 24.56 20.30 -34.29
CA ALA A 218 25.80 19.70 -34.83
C ALA A 218 25.56 19.01 -36.19
N ALA A 219 24.36 18.86 -36.65
CA ALA A 219 24.02 18.15 -37.88
C ALA A 219 24.31 19.03 -39.11
N ALA A 220 25.21 18.56 -39.98
CA ALA A 220 25.72 19.30 -41.13
C ALA A 220 24.78 19.40 -42.31
N SER A 221 23.71 18.63 -42.39
CA SER A 221 22.73 18.60 -43.48
C SER A 221 21.29 18.49 -43.00
N LEU A 222 20.38 19.06 -43.78
CA LEU A 222 18.94 19.04 -43.51
C LEU A 222 18.40 17.60 -43.40
N ARG A 223 18.93 16.67 -44.18
CA ARG A 223 18.52 15.25 -44.14
C ARG A 223 18.84 14.61 -42.80
N ILE A 224 20.00 14.88 -42.27
CA ILE A 224 20.44 14.37 -40.96
C ILE A 224 19.60 15.02 -39.84
N GLN A 225 19.30 16.32 -39.93
CA GLN A 225 18.42 17.00 -38.97
C GLN A 225 17.02 16.39 -38.95
N LEU A 226 16.41 16.13 -40.10
CA LEU A 226 15.11 15.46 -40.20
C LEU A 226 15.14 14.05 -39.59
N LEU A 227 16.21 13.29 -39.84
CA LEU A 227 16.38 11.96 -39.25
C LEU A 227 16.48 12.00 -37.71
N TYR A 228 17.17 12.99 -37.15
CA TYR A 228 17.20 13.20 -35.71
C TYR A 228 15.85 13.60 -35.15
N ILE A 229 15.08 14.46 -35.83
CA ILE A 229 13.72 14.85 -35.42
C ILE A 229 12.80 13.63 -35.36
N VAL A 230 12.76 12.85 -36.44
CA VAL A 230 11.94 11.63 -36.50
C VAL A 230 12.36 10.62 -35.43
N GLY A 231 13.67 10.39 -35.28
CA GLY A 231 14.21 9.47 -34.28
C GLY A 231 13.85 9.91 -32.85
N PHE A 232 13.92 11.21 -32.55
CA PHE A 232 13.56 11.74 -31.22
C PHE A 232 12.05 11.62 -30.95
N VAL A 233 11.21 11.90 -31.95
CA VAL A 233 9.76 11.72 -31.80
C VAL A 233 9.41 10.25 -31.54
N LEU A 234 10.02 9.32 -32.30
CA LEU A 234 9.84 7.89 -32.08
C LEU A 234 10.36 7.45 -30.72
N PHE A 235 11.48 8.00 -30.27
CA PHE A 235 12.02 7.74 -28.93
C PHE A 235 11.04 8.21 -27.83
N LEU A 236 10.54 9.44 -27.92
CA LEU A 236 9.56 9.97 -26.94
C LEU A 236 8.27 9.14 -26.96
N TRP A 237 7.82 8.71 -28.12
CA TRP A 237 6.63 7.87 -28.25
C TRP A 237 6.83 6.48 -27.64
N GLY A 238 7.99 5.86 -27.92
CA GLY A 238 8.37 4.59 -27.30
C GLY A 238 8.54 4.69 -25.78
N LEU A 239 9.19 5.76 -25.30
CA LEU A 239 9.33 6.04 -23.87
C LEU A 239 7.97 6.18 -23.20
N ARG A 240 7.07 6.97 -23.80
CA ARG A 240 5.70 7.11 -23.31
C ARG A 240 4.95 5.77 -23.26
N TYR A 241 5.11 4.94 -24.28
CA TYR A 241 4.49 3.61 -24.31
C TYR A 241 4.99 2.72 -23.15
N VAL A 242 6.30 2.67 -22.92
CA VAL A 242 6.89 1.93 -21.80
C VAL A 242 6.42 2.48 -20.45
N MET A 243 6.37 3.79 -20.30
CA MET A 243 5.87 4.44 -19.09
C MET A 243 4.41 4.06 -18.81
N LEU A 244 3.54 4.05 -19.83
CA LEU A 244 2.13 3.69 -19.70
C LEU A 244 1.93 2.22 -19.33
N MET A 245 2.70 1.31 -19.94
CA MET A 245 2.56 -0.13 -19.71
C MET A 245 3.02 -0.55 -18.31
N ASN A 246 4.01 0.14 -17.76
CA ASN A 246 4.59 -0.20 -16.46
C ASN A 246 4.16 0.77 -15.35
N GLU A 247 3.33 1.79 -15.67
CA GLU A 247 2.94 2.86 -14.73
C GLU A 247 4.14 3.51 -14.02
N VAL A 248 5.25 3.63 -14.74
CA VAL A 248 6.53 4.19 -14.27
C VAL A 248 6.82 5.48 -15.03
N PRO A 249 7.25 6.55 -14.36
CA PRO A 249 7.53 6.69 -12.92
C PRO A 249 6.26 6.92 -12.08
N ALA A 250 6.16 6.21 -10.98
CA ALA A 250 4.97 6.24 -10.13
C ALA A 250 4.62 7.65 -9.63
N SER A 251 5.61 8.46 -9.22
CA SER A 251 5.40 9.83 -8.74
C SER A 251 4.78 10.76 -9.77
N ILE A 252 5.04 10.56 -11.07
CA ILE A 252 4.42 11.37 -12.13
C ILE A 252 2.96 11.00 -12.30
N TYR A 253 2.63 9.70 -12.30
CA TYR A 253 1.25 9.23 -12.45
C TYR A 253 0.35 9.58 -11.26
N ARG A 254 0.94 9.83 -10.08
CA ARG A 254 0.23 10.31 -8.88
C ARG A 254 -0.11 11.80 -8.91
N LEU A 255 0.38 12.56 -9.89
CA LEU A 255 0.05 13.98 -10.00
C LEU A 255 -1.44 14.17 -10.29
N PRO A 256 -2.11 15.18 -9.67
CA PRO A 256 -3.53 15.43 -9.89
C PRO A 256 -3.91 15.64 -11.37
N ILE A 257 -2.97 16.10 -12.19
CA ILE A 257 -3.18 16.31 -13.64
C ILE A 257 -3.50 15.00 -14.38
N PHE A 258 -3.09 13.84 -13.83
CA PHE A 258 -3.37 12.52 -14.39
C PHE A 258 -4.59 11.86 -13.73
N ASP A 259 -5.28 12.53 -12.80
CA ASP A 259 -6.51 12.03 -12.21
C ASP A 259 -7.63 11.97 -13.25
N LYS A 260 -8.19 10.77 -13.45
CA LYS A 260 -9.27 10.51 -14.40
C LYS A 260 -10.51 11.40 -14.17
N SER A 261 -10.73 11.90 -12.95
CA SER A 261 -11.86 12.78 -12.62
C SER A 261 -11.70 14.21 -13.17
N ILE A 262 -10.47 14.70 -13.26
CA ILE A 262 -10.19 16.03 -13.86
C ILE A 262 -10.27 15.95 -15.38
N VAL A 263 -10.08 14.77 -15.90
CA VAL A 263 -9.93 14.44 -17.31
C VAL A 263 -11.26 14.40 -18.05
N GLN A 264 -12.37 14.12 -17.38
CA GLN A 264 -13.69 14.11 -18.02
C GLN A 264 -14.21 15.48 -18.44
N GLY A 265 -13.54 16.56 -18.05
CA GLY A 265 -13.93 17.96 -18.36
C GLY A 265 -13.09 18.69 -19.42
N GLY A 266 -12.05 18.12 -20.04
CA GLY A 266 -11.15 18.90 -20.89
C GLY A 266 -10.53 18.18 -22.08
N LEU A 267 -10.37 18.93 -23.15
CA LEU A 267 -9.87 18.59 -24.49
C LEU A 267 -8.46 17.95 -24.57
N VAL A 268 -7.72 17.88 -23.47
CA VAL A 268 -6.33 17.37 -23.45
C VAL A 268 -6.28 15.84 -23.50
N LEU A 269 -7.37 15.14 -23.35
CA LEU A 269 -7.46 13.71 -23.12
C LEU A 269 -7.93 12.85 -24.29
N SER A 270 -8.33 13.43 -25.38
CA SER A 270 -8.68 12.63 -26.56
C SER A 270 -7.51 11.76 -27.07
N LEU A 271 -6.26 12.17 -26.77
CA LEU A 271 -5.06 11.42 -27.13
C LEU A 271 -4.70 10.30 -26.16
N ILE A 272 -5.11 10.38 -24.89
CA ILE A 272 -4.87 9.33 -23.88
C ILE A 272 -5.92 8.23 -24.00
N HIS A 273 -7.18 8.58 -24.26
CA HIS A 273 -8.27 7.62 -24.43
C HIS A 273 -8.15 6.71 -25.66
N ILE A 274 -7.42 7.13 -26.69
CA ILE A 274 -7.20 6.30 -27.90
C ILE A 274 -6.27 5.11 -27.62
N SER A 275 -5.50 5.13 -26.55
CA SER A 275 -4.50 4.10 -26.25
C SER A 275 -4.79 3.22 -25.04
N GLU A 276 -5.92 3.40 -24.34
CA GLU A 276 -6.32 2.45 -23.29
C GLU A 276 -6.88 1.17 -23.90
N PRO A 277 -6.24 0.00 -23.72
CA PRO A 277 -6.91 -1.25 -24.01
C PRO A 277 -8.09 -1.38 -23.03
N THR A 278 -9.30 -1.46 -23.56
CA THR A 278 -10.51 -1.79 -22.80
C THR A 278 -10.27 -3.11 -22.07
N ARG A 279 -10.00 -3.07 -20.78
CA ARG A 279 -10.08 -4.26 -19.92
C ARG A 279 -11.57 -4.59 -19.80
N PRO A 280 -12.02 -5.79 -20.18
CA PRO A 280 -13.39 -6.22 -19.89
C PRO A 280 -13.54 -6.36 -18.37
N TYR A 281 -14.67 -5.89 -17.86
CA TYR A 281 -15.07 -6.05 -16.46
C TYR A 281 -15.26 -7.52 -16.11
#